data_52c6612ff9b4d320377cf8763861a495
#
_entry.id   52c6612ff9b4d320377cf8763861a495
#
_cell.length_a   1.000
_cell.length_b   1.000
_cell.length_c   1.000
_cell.angle_alpha   90.00
_cell.angle_beta   90.00
_cell.angle_gamma   90.00
#
_symmetry.space_group_name_H-M   'P 1'
#
loop_
_entity.id
_entity.type
_entity.pdbx_description
1 polymer ?
#
loop_
_entity_poly.entity_id
_entity_poly.type
_entity_poly.pdbx_seq_one_letter_code
_entity_poly.pdbx_strand_id
1 'polypeptide(L)'
;MDAAPVLAYFRGLQRRIVDALAAFDGQPFLTDSWDRPEGGGGLTRLVEEGGFFERGGVNFSHVTGNRLPPSASAARPALAGRAWEAMGVSLVLHPRNPYCPTAHMNVRCFVARKDGEDAIWWFGGGMDLTPYYGFEEDARHFHATCKRALAPFGADVHARYKQWCDEYFFLKHRNEPRGIGGIFFDDLNEGGFDRCFALTQAVGDAFLDAYLPIAERRRALPYTDRERDFQAYRRGRYVEFNLVWDRGTLFGLQSGGRTESILMSLPPLVKWRYDWKPEPGSAEEKLYTEFLKPRDWLSED
;
A
#
# COMPACT_ATOMS: atom_id res chain seq x y z
N MET A 1 -8.73 -23.65 -11.62
CA MET A 1 -8.45 -22.58 -10.65
C MET A 1 -9.76 -21.83 -10.37
N ASP A 2 -10.14 -21.75 -9.09
CA ASP A 2 -11.32 -21.04 -8.62
C ASP A 2 -10.90 -19.74 -7.91
N ALA A 3 -11.40 -18.59 -8.34
CA ALA A 3 -11.11 -17.28 -7.72
C ALA A 3 -12.09 -16.92 -6.59
N ALA A 4 -13.17 -17.70 -6.38
CA ALA A 4 -14.15 -17.42 -5.34
C ALA A 4 -13.58 -17.40 -3.92
N PRO A 5 -12.66 -18.31 -3.53
CA PRO A 5 -11.99 -18.24 -2.23
C PRO A 5 -11.15 -16.97 -2.05
N VAL A 6 -10.48 -16.49 -3.10
CA VAL A 6 -9.69 -15.25 -3.09
C VAL A 6 -10.59 -14.04 -2.87
N LEU A 7 -11.72 -13.99 -3.58
CA LEU A 7 -12.72 -12.93 -3.46
C LEU A 7 -13.32 -12.88 -2.04
N ALA A 8 -13.68 -14.05 -1.50
CA ALA A 8 -14.21 -14.16 -0.15
C ALA A 8 -13.18 -13.68 0.90
N TYR A 9 -11.92 -14.07 0.73
CA TYR A 9 -10.82 -13.64 1.61
C TYR A 9 -10.64 -12.11 1.58
N PHE A 10 -10.55 -11.49 0.39
CA PHE A 10 -10.36 -10.04 0.28
C PHE A 10 -11.51 -9.24 0.91
N ARG A 11 -12.75 -9.66 0.73
CA ARG A 11 -13.90 -9.05 1.41
C ARG A 11 -13.79 -9.19 2.94
N GLY A 12 -13.42 -10.36 3.41
CA GLY A 12 -13.20 -10.61 4.83
C GLY A 12 -12.03 -9.79 5.39
N LEU A 13 -10.94 -9.67 4.65
CA LEU A 13 -9.76 -8.88 5.01
C LEU A 13 -10.13 -7.39 5.16
N GLN A 14 -10.81 -6.80 4.16
CA GLN A 14 -11.27 -5.41 4.25
C GLN A 14 -12.09 -5.18 5.52
N ARG A 15 -13.05 -6.04 5.80
CA ARG A 15 -13.90 -5.91 6.98
C ARG A 15 -13.08 -5.96 8.28
N ARG A 16 -12.22 -6.97 8.45
CA ARG A 16 -11.36 -7.10 9.66
C ARG A 16 -10.48 -5.86 9.86
N ILE A 17 -9.87 -5.36 8.79
CA ILE A 17 -9.03 -4.16 8.86
C ILE A 17 -9.86 -2.95 9.24
N VAL A 18 -11.00 -2.72 8.60
CA VAL A 18 -11.86 -1.56 8.87
C VAL A 18 -12.40 -1.61 10.30
N ASP A 19 -12.85 -2.76 10.78
CA ASP A 19 -13.38 -2.90 12.14
C ASP A 19 -12.29 -2.57 13.18
N ALA A 20 -11.06 -3.04 12.99
CA ALA A 20 -9.94 -2.73 13.88
C ALA A 20 -9.54 -1.25 13.82
N LEU A 21 -9.46 -0.67 12.61
CA LEU A 21 -9.09 0.73 12.44
C LEU A 21 -10.18 1.68 12.97
N ALA A 22 -11.45 1.37 12.80
CA ALA A 22 -12.58 2.15 13.34
C ALA A 22 -12.58 2.13 14.88
N ALA A 23 -12.32 0.96 15.48
CA ALA A 23 -12.17 0.85 16.93
C ALA A 23 -10.97 1.66 17.46
N PHE A 24 -9.86 1.67 16.72
CA PHE A 24 -8.65 2.43 17.06
C PHE A 24 -8.85 3.94 16.91
N ASP A 25 -9.51 4.37 15.83
CA ASP A 25 -9.81 5.79 15.53
C ASP A 25 -10.86 6.39 16.48
N GLY A 26 -11.81 5.56 16.91
CA GLY A 26 -12.98 5.98 17.69
C GLY A 26 -14.17 6.48 16.84
N GLN A 27 -14.07 6.37 15.49
CA GLN A 27 -15.13 6.78 14.58
C GLN A 27 -15.39 5.73 13.49
N PRO A 28 -16.64 5.56 13.04
CA PRO A 28 -16.97 4.64 11.97
C PRO A 28 -16.44 5.15 10.63
N PHE A 29 -16.02 4.20 9.78
CA PHE A 29 -15.68 4.51 8.39
C PHE A 29 -16.92 4.66 7.53
N LEU A 30 -16.99 5.73 6.75
CA LEU A 30 -17.99 5.89 5.68
C LEU A 30 -17.92 4.68 4.74
N THR A 31 -19.08 4.26 4.25
CA THR A 31 -19.21 3.17 3.28
C THR A 31 -19.72 3.71 1.96
N ASP A 32 -18.96 3.51 0.89
CA ASP A 32 -19.34 3.86 -0.47
C ASP A 32 -19.23 2.62 -1.36
N SER A 33 -20.39 2.09 -1.76
CA SER A 33 -20.49 0.96 -2.70
C SER A 33 -20.67 1.49 -4.11
N TRP A 34 -19.92 0.92 -5.05
CA TRP A 34 -19.96 1.37 -6.43
C TRP A 34 -19.91 0.20 -7.42
N ASP A 35 -20.58 0.37 -8.53
CA ASP A 35 -20.59 -0.56 -9.64
C ASP A 35 -19.85 0.06 -10.84
N ARG A 36 -19.30 -0.79 -11.69
CA ARG A 36 -18.63 -0.40 -12.93
C ARG A 36 -19.47 -0.85 -14.12
N PRO A 37 -19.77 0.03 -15.08
CA PRO A 37 -20.58 -0.31 -16.25
C PRO A 37 -20.00 -1.47 -17.08
N GLU A 38 -18.68 -1.57 -17.15
CA GLU A 38 -17.97 -2.62 -17.89
C GLU A 38 -17.92 -3.96 -17.16
N GLY A 39 -18.31 -3.99 -15.91
CA GLY A 39 -18.40 -5.19 -15.08
C GLY A 39 -17.66 -5.09 -13.76
N GLY A 40 -18.30 -5.62 -12.72
CA GLY A 40 -17.79 -5.61 -11.36
C GLY A 40 -18.04 -4.30 -10.64
N GLY A 41 -17.30 -4.07 -9.56
CA GLY A 41 -17.46 -2.91 -8.70
C GLY A 41 -16.53 -2.97 -7.49
N GLY A 42 -16.90 -2.26 -6.45
CA GLY A 42 -16.11 -2.25 -5.22
C GLY A 42 -16.84 -1.66 -4.03
N LEU A 43 -16.13 -1.67 -2.92
CA LEU A 43 -16.57 -1.13 -1.65
C LEU A 43 -15.45 -0.30 -1.06
N THR A 44 -15.61 1.02 -1.04
CA THR A 44 -14.69 1.96 -0.42
C THR A 44 -15.12 2.21 1.02
N ARG A 45 -14.20 2.08 1.95
CA ARG A 45 -14.39 2.41 3.35
C ARG A 45 -13.42 3.54 3.69
N LEU A 46 -13.94 4.69 4.11
CA LEU A 46 -13.18 5.94 4.24
C LEU A 46 -13.44 6.60 5.57
N VAL A 47 -12.40 7.09 6.23
CA VAL A 47 -12.49 8.05 7.33
C VAL A 47 -11.82 9.35 6.91
N GLU A 48 -12.49 10.48 7.17
CA GLU A 48 -11.96 11.83 7.02
C GLU A 48 -12.22 12.59 8.32
N GLU A 49 -11.26 13.36 8.76
CA GLU A 49 -11.29 14.11 10.02
C GLU A 49 -11.64 13.21 11.23
N GLY A 50 -11.10 11.97 11.24
CA GLY A 50 -11.28 11.03 12.33
C GLY A 50 -10.57 11.46 13.62
N GLY A 51 -10.77 10.69 14.68
CA GLY A 51 -10.13 10.94 15.96
C GLY A 51 -8.62 10.79 15.94
N PHE A 52 -8.13 9.83 15.18
CA PHE A 52 -6.70 9.57 14.98
C PHE A 52 -6.26 9.78 13.53
N PHE A 53 -7.00 9.22 12.57
CA PHE A 53 -6.69 9.39 11.15
C PHE A 53 -7.26 10.71 10.64
N GLU A 54 -6.40 11.57 10.12
CA GLU A 54 -6.84 12.76 9.39
C GLU A 54 -7.51 12.37 8.07
N ARG A 55 -7.00 11.33 7.43
CA ARG A 55 -7.64 10.61 6.32
C ARG A 55 -7.15 9.18 6.29
N GLY A 56 -8.06 8.25 6.00
CA GLY A 56 -7.71 6.85 5.80
C GLY A 56 -8.75 6.15 4.94
N GLY A 57 -8.30 5.32 4.03
CA GLY A 57 -9.18 4.57 3.16
C GLY A 57 -8.76 3.11 3.02
N VAL A 58 -9.75 2.22 3.02
CA VAL A 58 -9.60 0.78 2.74
C VAL A 58 -10.53 0.43 1.61
N ASN A 59 -10.01 0.23 0.42
CA ASN A 59 -10.78 -0.07 -0.77
C ASN A 59 -10.70 -1.56 -1.10
N PHE A 60 -11.86 -2.18 -1.27
CA PHE A 60 -12.00 -3.47 -1.93
C PHE A 60 -12.51 -3.23 -3.35
N SER A 61 -11.93 -3.90 -4.33
CA SER A 61 -12.40 -3.90 -5.71
C SER A 61 -12.44 -5.31 -6.29
N HIS A 62 -13.44 -5.57 -7.12
CA HIS A 62 -13.51 -6.73 -8.00
C HIS A 62 -14.07 -6.26 -9.33
N VAL A 63 -13.19 -6.10 -10.30
CA VAL A 63 -13.55 -5.60 -11.62
C VAL A 63 -13.32 -6.67 -12.67
N THR A 64 -14.19 -6.69 -13.69
CA THR A 64 -14.15 -7.68 -14.76
C THR A 64 -14.19 -6.98 -16.11
N GLY A 65 -13.78 -7.68 -17.15
CA GLY A 65 -13.89 -7.21 -18.51
C GLY A 65 -13.72 -8.33 -19.53
N ASN A 66 -14.38 -8.17 -20.67
CA ASN A 66 -14.30 -9.16 -21.77
C ASN A 66 -13.00 -9.05 -22.58
N ARG A 67 -12.32 -7.92 -22.54
CA ARG A 67 -11.04 -7.65 -23.20
C ARG A 67 -10.22 -6.65 -22.39
N LEU A 68 -8.91 -6.87 -22.37
CA LEU A 68 -7.98 -5.90 -21.82
C LEU A 68 -7.79 -4.70 -22.76
N PRO A 69 -7.47 -3.51 -22.22
CA PRO A 69 -7.06 -2.38 -23.05
C PRO A 69 -5.88 -2.75 -23.97
N PRO A 70 -5.80 -2.17 -25.18
CA PRO A 70 -4.70 -2.46 -26.10
C PRO A 70 -3.31 -2.24 -25.51
N SER A 71 -3.15 -1.25 -24.65
CA SER A 71 -1.87 -0.98 -23.95
C SER A 71 -1.44 -2.13 -23.02
N ALA A 72 -2.39 -2.76 -22.33
CA ALA A 72 -2.10 -3.90 -21.47
C ALA A 72 -1.79 -5.18 -22.26
N SER A 73 -2.51 -5.43 -23.38
CA SER A 73 -2.25 -6.57 -24.25
C SER A 73 -0.99 -6.39 -25.10
N ALA A 74 -0.59 -5.16 -25.43
CA ALA A 74 0.68 -4.90 -26.12
C ALA A 74 1.89 -5.26 -25.24
N ALA A 75 1.82 -4.96 -23.95
CA ALA A 75 2.87 -5.34 -22.99
C ALA A 75 2.88 -6.85 -22.69
N ARG A 76 1.73 -7.55 -22.85
CA ARG A 76 1.56 -8.99 -22.56
C ARG A 76 0.69 -9.64 -23.63
N PRO A 77 1.26 -10.03 -24.78
CA PRO A 77 0.50 -10.59 -25.91
C PRO A 77 -0.33 -11.83 -25.55
N ALA A 78 0.11 -12.64 -24.58
CA ALA A 78 -0.61 -13.81 -24.12
C ALA A 78 -1.99 -13.49 -23.49
N LEU A 79 -2.24 -12.26 -23.11
CA LEU A 79 -3.52 -11.80 -22.56
C LEU A 79 -4.53 -11.38 -23.63
N ALA A 80 -4.11 -11.29 -24.89
CA ALA A 80 -4.97 -10.84 -25.97
C ALA A 80 -6.19 -11.75 -26.16
N GLY A 81 -7.38 -11.14 -26.23
CA GLY A 81 -8.64 -11.85 -26.44
C GLY A 81 -9.15 -12.66 -25.25
N ARG A 82 -8.55 -12.51 -24.06
CA ARG A 82 -9.02 -13.16 -22.83
C ARG A 82 -10.01 -12.28 -22.08
N ALA A 83 -11.05 -12.87 -21.55
CA ALA A 83 -11.84 -12.27 -20.49
C ALA A 83 -11.00 -12.24 -19.19
N TRP A 84 -11.14 -11.20 -18.38
CA TRP A 84 -10.31 -11.01 -17.23
C TRP A 84 -11.08 -10.53 -16.00
N GLU A 85 -10.53 -10.81 -14.86
CA GLU A 85 -10.95 -10.26 -13.57
C GLU A 85 -9.72 -9.83 -12.76
N ALA A 86 -9.85 -8.72 -12.05
CA ALA A 86 -8.88 -8.24 -11.10
C ALA A 86 -9.57 -7.91 -9.78
N MET A 87 -9.00 -8.38 -8.69
CA MET A 87 -9.57 -8.18 -7.36
C MET A 87 -8.48 -7.87 -6.34
N GLY A 88 -8.83 -7.11 -5.31
CA GLY A 88 -7.86 -6.78 -4.27
C GLY A 88 -8.40 -5.89 -3.18
N VAL A 89 -7.53 -5.71 -2.17
CA VAL A 89 -7.69 -4.73 -1.11
C VAL A 89 -6.50 -3.79 -1.15
N SER A 90 -6.77 -2.48 -1.12
CA SER A 90 -5.76 -1.43 -1.04
C SER A 90 -6.12 -0.47 0.07
N LEU A 91 -5.15 -0.06 0.85
CA LEU A 91 -5.35 0.93 1.90
C LEU A 91 -4.19 1.93 1.99
N VAL A 92 -4.53 3.13 2.41
CA VAL A 92 -3.58 4.15 2.84
C VAL A 92 -4.15 4.86 4.05
N LEU A 93 -3.31 5.07 5.06
CA LEU A 93 -3.67 5.69 6.33
C LEU A 93 -2.78 6.89 6.59
N HIS A 94 -3.38 8.06 6.77
CA HIS A 94 -2.70 9.32 7.07
C HIS A 94 -3.07 9.80 8.48
N PRO A 95 -2.27 9.46 9.51
CA PRO A 95 -2.51 9.93 10.87
C PRO A 95 -2.36 11.46 10.98
N ARG A 96 -3.12 12.07 11.92
CA ARG A 96 -2.99 13.49 12.22
C ARG A 96 -1.65 13.81 12.91
N ASN A 97 -1.23 12.97 13.86
CA ASN A 97 0.02 13.17 14.58
C ASN A 97 1.23 12.96 13.66
N PRO A 98 2.14 13.93 13.53
CA PRO A 98 3.33 13.84 12.68
C PRO A 98 4.31 12.73 13.05
N TYR A 99 4.29 12.27 14.28
CA TYR A 99 5.13 11.15 14.73
C TYR A 99 4.57 9.78 14.36
N CYS A 100 3.32 9.72 13.94
CA CYS A 100 2.72 8.50 13.39
C CYS A 100 2.96 8.44 11.88
N PRO A 101 3.56 7.36 11.38
CA PRO A 101 3.84 7.23 9.94
C PRO A 101 2.56 7.00 9.14
N THR A 102 2.57 7.43 7.88
CA THR A 102 1.65 6.93 6.86
C THR A 102 1.96 5.47 6.57
N ALA A 103 0.93 4.65 6.45
CA ALA A 103 1.05 3.25 6.07
C ALA A 103 0.26 2.97 4.80
N HIS A 104 0.81 2.11 3.95
CA HIS A 104 0.18 1.58 2.75
C HIS A 104 0.22 0.05 2.79
N MET A 105 -0.85 -0.59 2.32
CA MET A 105 -0.87 -2.01 2.02
C MET A 105 -1.73 -2.25 0.78
N ASN A 106 -1.29 -3.16 -0.06
CA ASN A 106 -2.07 -3.67 -1.18
C ASN A 106 -1.90 -5.18 -1.27
N VAL A 107 -2.98 -5.90 -1.53
CA VAL A 107 -2.97 -7.31 -1.93
C VAL A 107 -3.96 -7.50 -3.06
N ARG A 108 -3.54 -8.15 -4.15
CA ARG A 108 -4.33 -8.26 -5.36
C ARG A 108 -4.13 -9.60 -6.07
N CYS A 109 -5.13 -9.98 -6.85
CA CYS A 109 -5.11 -11.12 -7.75
C CYS A 109 -5.64 -10.71 -9.11
N PHE A 110 -4.98 -11.15 -10.16
CA PHE A 110 -5.42 -11.02 -11.54
C PHE A 110 -5.59 -12.39 -12.17
N VAL A 111 -6.65 -12.55 -12.95
CA VAL A 111 -6.93 -13.79 -13.68
C VAL A 111 -7.45 -13.44 -15.07
N ALA A 112 -6.93 -14.11 -16.10
CA ALA A 112 -7.42 -13.99 -17.48
C ALA A 112 -7.72 -15.38 -18.05
N ARG A 113 -8.91 -15.54 -18.62
CA ARG A 113 -9.41 -16.83 -19.13
C ARG A 113 -9.80 -16.73 -20.60
N LYS A 114 -9.60 -17.84 -21.30
CA LYS A 114 -10.10 -18.05 -22.66
C LYS A 114 -10.48 -19.51 -22.82
N ASP A 115 -11.60 -19.78 -23.46
CA ASP A 115 -12.10 -21.14 -23.65
C ASP A 115 -11.08 -22.02 -24.33
N GLY A 116 -10.84 -23.21 -23.79
CA GLY A 116 -9.89 -24.18 -24.33
C GLY A 116 -8.41 -23.88 -24.05
N GLU A 117 -8.10 -22.82 -23.27
CA GLU A 117 -6.73 -22.48 -22.90
C GLU A 117 -6.57 -22.39 -21.37
N ASP A 118 -5.37 -22.66 -20.87
CA ASP A 118 -5.05 -22.47 -19.46
C ASP A 118 -5.23 -21.00 -19.04
N ALA A 119 -5.75 -20.81 -17.84
CA ALA A 119 -5.88 -19.47 -17.25
C ALA A 119 -4.50 -18.87 -16.98
N ILE A 120 -4.34 -17.60 -17.30
CA ILE A 120 -3.19 -16.78 -16.90
C ILE A 120 -3.56 -16.04 -15.63
N TRP A 121 -2.73 -16.16 -14.62
CA TRP A 121 -3.00 -15.52 -13.32
C TRP A 121 -1.71 -15.13 -12.61
N TRP A 122 -1.82 -14.15 -11.71
CA TRP A 122 -0.77 -13.78 -10.78
C TRP A 122 -1.34 -13.05 -9.57
N PHE A 123 -0.55 -13.05 -8.51
CA PHE A 123 -0.78 -12.21 -7.34
C PHE A 123 0.22 -11.07 -7.29
N GLY A 124 -0.15 -10.00 -6.61
CA GLY A 124 0.73 -8.89 -6.29
C GLY A 124 0.34 -8.28 -4.97
N GLY A 125 1.26 -7.55 -4.37
CA GLY A 125 0.98 -6.89 -3.11
C GLY A 125 2.20 -6.34 -2.41
N GLY A 126 2.00 -5.99 -1.17
CA GLY A 126 3.03 -5.46 -0.28
C GLY A 126 2.46 -4.54 0.77
N MET A 127 3.31 -4.10 1.66
CA MET A 127 3.04 -3.04 2.62
C MET A 127 4.31 -2.27 2.90
N ASP A 128 4.19 -0.95 3.07
CA ASP A 128 5.30 -0.06 3.35
C ASP A 128 4.92 1.07 4.30
N LEU A 129 5.93 1.62 4.95
CA LEU A 129 5.80 2.63 5.99
C LEU A 129 6.51 3.92 5.57
N THR A 130 5.81 5.06 5.70
CA THR A 130 6.32 6.39 5.36
C THR A 130 6.31 7.29 6.60
N PRO A 131 7.39 7.30 7.39
CA PRO A 131 7.52 8.22 8.52
C PRO A 131 7.85 9.64 8.05
N TYR A 132 7.48 10.61 8.89
CA TYR A 132 7.89 12.01 8.81
C TYR A 132 8.99 12.30 9.84
N TYR A 133 8.91 11.65 10.98
CA TYR A 133 9.94 11.56 12.00
C TYR A 133 10.25 10.09 12.22
N GLY A 134 11.50 9.71 12.05
CA GLY A 134 11.92 8.31 12.12
C GLY A 134 12.18 7.85 13.55
N PHE A 135 11.69 6.63 13.84
CA PHE A 135 12.01 5.88 15.05
C PHE A 135 12.51 4.51 14.66
N GLU A 136 13.69 4.15 15.08
CA GLU A 136 14.34 2.89 14.68
C GLU A 136 13.55 1.67 15.16
N GLU A 137 13.01 1.73 16.38
CA GLU A 137 12.17 0.65 16.91
C GLU A 137 10.91 0.40 16.07
N ASP A 138 10.33 1.44 15.46
CA ASP A 138 9.17 1.31 14.58
C ASP A 138 9.56 0.66 13.25
N ALA A 139 10.70 1.07 12.68
CA ALA A 139 11.24 0.47 11.47
C ALA A 139 11.57 -1.01 11.69
N ARG A 140 12.26 -1.33 12.79
CA ARG A 140 12.58 -2.72 13.17
C ARG A 140 11.32 -3.56 13.38
N HIS A 141 10.32 -3.04 14.11
CA HIS A 141 9.06 -3.73 14.33
C HIS A 141 8.34 -4.04 13.03
N PHE A 142 8.22 -3.05 12.14
CA PHE A 142 7.53 -3.19 10.86
C PHE A 142 8.20 -4.25 9.97
N HIS A 143 9.52 -4.15 9.78
CA HIS A 143 10.28 -5.10 8.98
C HIS A 143 10.34 -6.50 9.61
N ALA A 144 10.42 -6.61 10.94
CA ALA A 144 10.35 -7.90 11.63
C ALA A 144 9.00 -8.59 11.41
N THR A 145 7.90 -7.83 11.42
CA THR A 145 6.57 -8.38 11.14
C THR A 145 6.45 -8.83 9.68
N CYS A 146 6.96 -8.04 8.71
CA CYS A 146 7.06 -8.46 7.31
C CYS A 146 7.84 -9.77 7.15
N LYS A 147 9.00 -9.86 7.81
CA LYS A 147 9.86 -11.06 7.77
C LYS A 147 9.15 -12.29 8.34
N ARG A 148 8.47 -12.15 9.48
CA ARG A 148 7.69 -13.26 10.09
C ARG A 148 6.57 -13.74 9.16
N ALA A 149 5.83 -12.82 8.53
CA ALA A 149 4.76 -13.18 7.62
C ALA A 149 5.26 -13.99 6.41
N LEU A 150 6.46 -13.69 5.93
CA LEU A 150 7.05 -14.33 4.75
C LEU A 150 7.90 -15.58 5.08
N ALA A 151 8.26 -15.81 6.35
CA ALA A 151 9.12 -16.92 6.76
C ALA A 151 8.67 -18.31 6.27
N PRO A 152 7.36 -18.66 6.24
CA PRO A 152 6.90 -19.95 5.73
C PRO A 152 7.15 -20.17 4.23
N PHE A 153 7.45 -19.13 3.48
CA PHE A 153 7.56 -19.16 2.01
C PHE A 153 9.00 -19.23 1.49
N GLY A 154 9.99 -19.15 2.34
CA GLY A 154 11.42 -19.29 2.02
C GLY A 154 12.28 -18.27 2.74
N ALA A 155 13.52 -18.63 3.00
CA ALA A 155 14.45 -17.81 3.80
C ALA A 155 14.86 -16.51 3.10
N ASP A 156 14.85 -16.49 1.77
CA ASP A 156 15.26 -15.36 0.92
C ASP A 156 14.10 -14.44 0.51
N VAL A 157 12.85 -14.88 0.71
CA VAL A 157 11.65 -14.19 0.18
C VAL A 157 11.53 -12.78 0.76
N HIS A 158 11.76 -12.61 2.06
CA HIS A 158 11.73 -11.29 2.69
C HIS A 158 12.78 -10.35 2.10
N ALA A 159 14.05 -10.77 2.00
CA ALA A 159 15.13 -9.93 1.48
C ALA A 159 14.84 -9.49 0.03
N ARG A 160 14.37 -10.42 -0.82
CA ARG A 160 14.01 -10.15 -2.21
C ARG A 160 12.86 -9.15 -2.33
N TYR A 161 11.80 -9.30 -1.54
CA TYR A 161 10.65 -8.40 -1.60
C TYR A 161 10.92 -7.05 -0.91
N LYS A 162 11.78 -7.02 0.08
CA LYS A 162 12.28 -5.77 0.69
C LYS A 162 13.08 -4.95 -0.32
N GLN A 163 14.02 -5.58 -1.02
CA GLN A 163 14.78 -4.91 -2.07
C GLN A 163 13.86 -4.38 -3.17
N TRP A 164 12.90 -5.19 -3.63
CA TRP A 164 11.94 -4.74 -4.65
C TRP A 164 11.07 -3.58 -4.17
N CYS A 165 10.70 -3.57 -2.89
CA CYS A 165 9.97 -2.45 -2.28
C CYS A 165 10.80 -1.15 -2.32
N ASP A 166 12.08 -1.20 -1.97
CA ASP A 166 12.99 -0.05 -2.01
C ASP A 166 13.16 0.49 -3.43
N GLU A 167 13.25 -0.39 -4.42
CA GLU A 167 13.37 -0.02 -5.84
C GLU A 167 12.06 0.57 -6.39
N TYR A 168 10.92 0.00 -6.02
CA TYR A 168 9.61 0.43 -6.51
C TYR A 168 9.20 1.78 -5.94
N PHE A 169 9.30 1.97 -4.63
CA PHE A 169 8.87 3.19 -3.93
C PHE A 169 9.97 4.26 -3.88
N PHE A 170 10.72 4.41 -4.97
CA PHE A 170 11.79 5.41 -5.11
C PHE A 170 11.36 6.58 -6.00
N LEU A 171 11.45 7.81 -5.48
CA LEU A 171 11.18 9.04 -6.21
C LEU A 171 12.40 9.44 -7.05
N LYS A 172 12.44 9.03 -8.30
CA LYS A 172 13.60 9.23 -9.18
C LYS A 172 13.98 10.72 -9.34
N HIS A 173 12.99 11.60 -9.46
CA HIS A 173 13.20 13.05 -9.61
C HIS A 173 13.64 13.76 -8.32
N ARG A 174 13.54 13.09 -7.18
CA ARG A 174 14.04 13.56 -5.87
C ARG A 174 15.30 12.84 -5.41
N ASN A 175 15.63 11.72 -6.04
CA ASN A 175 16.69 10.81 -5.63
C ASN A 175 16.55 10.37 -4.16
N GLU A 176 15.33 10.03 -3.75
CA GLU A 176 15.02 9.57 -2.39
C GLU A 176 13.94 8.50 -2.35
N PRO A 177 13.95 7.57 -1.39
CA PRO A 177 12.84 6.66 -1.13
C PRO A 177 11.60 7.42 -0.63
N ARG A 178 10.41 6.85 -0.87
CA ARG A 178 9.15 7.36 -0.31
C ARG A 178 9.13 7.27 1.22
N GLY A 179 9.67 6.21 1.79
CA GLY A 179 9.72 5.93 3.22
C GLY A 179 10.82 4.94 3.57
N ILE A 180 10.63 4.19 4.65
CA ILE A 180 11.59 3.19 5.13
C ILE A 180 11.44 1.82 4.43
N GLY A 181 10.59 1.73 3.41
CA GLY A 181 10.27 0.49 2.71
C GLY A 181 9.34 -0.42 3.49
N GLY A 182 9.47 -1.69 3.26
CA GLY A 182 8.65 -2.78 3.70
C GLY A 182 8.84 -3.96 2.77
N ILE A 183 7.77 -4.47 2.17
CA ILE A 183 7.80 -5.55 1.17
C ILE A 183 6.91 -5.20 -0.02
N PHE A 184 7.36 -5.62 -1.21
CA PHE A 184 6.61 -5.50 -2.45
C PHE A 184 6.85 -6.71 -3.34
N PHE A 185 5.79 -7.23 -3.95
CA PHE A 185 5.84 -8.28 -4.96
C PHE A 185 4.78 -8.06 -6.03
N ASP A 186 5.09 -8.46 -7.23
CA ASP A 186 4.18 -8.40 -8.38
C ASP A 186 4.40 -9.64 -9.26
N ASP A 187 3.44 -9.91 -10.15
CA ASP A 187 3.50 -11.05 -11.08
C ASP A 187 3.81 -12.40 -10.41
N LEU A 188 3.43 -12.56 -9.14
CA LEU A 188 3.71 -13.77 -8.37
C LEU A 188 2.82 -14.92 -8.84
N ASN A 189 3.42 -15.92 -9.48
CA ASN A 189 2.79 -17.16 -9.91
C ASN A 189 3.65 -18.41 -9.69
N GLU A 190 4.83 -18.25 -9.11
CA GLU A 190 5.77 -19.33 -8.83
C GLU A 190 5.32 -20.20 -7.66
N GLY A 191 5.40 -21.51 -7.81
CA GLY A 191 5.03 -22.48 -6.77
C GLY A 191 3.55 -22.85 -6.72
N GLY A 192 2.77 -22.38 -7.70
CA GLY A 192 1.36 -22.69 -7.85
C GLY A 192 0.41 -21.73 -7.14
N PHE A 193 -0.86 -21.80 -7.53
CA PHE A 193 -1.90 -20.86 -7.12
C PHE A 193 -2.09 -20.81 -5.60
N ASP A 194 -2.23 -21.98 -4.97
CA ASP A 194 -2.52 -22.06 -3.53
C ASP A 194 -1.38 -21.50 -2.67
N ARG A 195 -0.11 -21.74 -3.08
CA ARG A 195 1.05 -21.16 -2.40
C ARG A 195 1.10 -19.64 -2.55
N CYS A 196 0.85 -19.12 -3.75
CA CYS A 196 0.83 -17.67 -4.00
C CYS A 196 -0.33 -17.01 -3.24
N PHE A 197 -1.47 -17.66 -3.18
CA PHE A 197 -2.61 -17.19 -2.39
C PHE A 197 -2.31 -17.20 -0.90
N ALA A 198 -1.73 -18.27 -0.37
CA ALA A 198 -1.32 -18.34 1.04
C ALA A 198 -0.31 -17.25 1.41
N LEU A 199 0.67 -16.95 0.55
CA LEU A 199 1.61 -15.85 0.74
C LEU A 199 0.88 -14.51 0.78
N THR A 200 -0.04 -14.29 -0.13
CA THR A 200 -0.85 -13.06 -0.22
C THR A 200 -1.71 -12.88 1.04
N GLN A 201 -2.29 -13.98 1.55
CA GLN A 201 -3.03 -13.99 2.82
C GLN A 201 -2.12 -13.62 3.99
N ALA A 202 -0.94 -14.23 4.10
CA ALA A 202 0.00 -13.94 5.18
C ALA A 202 0.41 -12.46 5.21
N VAL A 203 0.60 -11.84 4.05
CA VAL A 203 0.90 -10.39 3.96
C VAL A 203 -0.30 -9.54 4.39
N GLY A 204 -1.50 -9.83 3.89
CA GLY A 204 -2.71 -9.09 4.26
C GLY A 204 -3.03 -9.19 5.75
N ASP A 205 -2.96 -10.39 6.31
CA ASP A 205 -3.27 -10.65 7.72
C ASP A 205 -2.25 -10.02 8.68
N ALA A 206 -0.98 -9.86 8.27
CA ALA A 206 0.07 -9.26 9.08
C ALA A 206 -0.03 -7.71 9.20
N PHE A 207 -0.86 -7.04 8.41
CA PHE A 207 -0.86 -5.56 8.35
C PHE A 207 -1.20 -4.92 9.69
N LEU A 208 -2.24 -5.38 10.36
CA LEU A 208 -2.66 -4.78 11.64
C LEU A 208 -1.57 -4.94 12.72
N ASP A 209 -0.93 -6.10 12.79
CA ASP A 209 0.18 -6.36 13.71
C ASP A 209 1.43 -5.54 13.36
N ALA A 210 1.64 -5.23 12.09
CA ALA A 210 2.74 -4.39 11.66
C ALA A 210 2.53 -2.91 12.01
N TYR A 211 1.28 -2.41 11.91
CA TYR A 211 1.01 -0.98 11.98
C TYR A 211 0.44 -0.50 13.32
N LEU A 212 -0.57 -1.16 13.88
CA LEU A 212 -1.27 -0.67 15.08
C LEU A 212 -0.35 -0.49 16.31
N PRO A 213 0.62 -1.38 16.59
CA PRO A 213 1.54 -1.16 17.70
C PRO A 213 2.40 0.10 17.55
N ILE A 214 2.77 0.46 16.32
CA ILE A 214 3.48 1.72 16.00
C ILE A 214 2.57 2.92 16.26
N ALA A 215 1.36 2.88 15.71
CA ALA A 215 0.37 3.92 15.89
C ALA A 215 0.07 4.17 17.38
N GLU A 216 -0.10 3.10 18.17
CA GLU A 216 -0.37 3.20 19.61
C GLU A 216 0.80 3.84 20.36
N ARG A 217 2.05 3.50 20.05
CA ARG A 217 3.22 4.13 20.67
C ARG A 217 3.34 5.63 20.37
N ARG A 218 2.87 6.07 19.22
CA ARG A 218 3.08 7.45 18.72
C ARG A 218 1.87 8.36 18.88
N ARG A 219 0.65 7.82 19.06
CA ARG A 219 -0.59 8.60 19.04
C ARG A 219 -0.65 9.74 20.05
N ALA A 220 -0.03 9.56 21.21
CA ALA A 220 -0.06 10.53 22.31
C ALA A 220 1.18 11.43 22.38
N LEU A 221 2.14 11.30 21.46
CA LEU A 221 3.32 12.16 21.45
C LEU A 221 2.91 13.62 21.19
N PRO A 222 3.34 14.59 22.03
CA PRO A 222 3.05 15.99 21.80
C PRO A 222 3.81 16.50 20.57
N TYR A 223 3.18 17.36 19.80
CA TYR A 223 3.78 18.00 18.63
C TYR A 223 3.32 19.46 18.52
N THR A 224 4.04 20.23 17.74
CA THR A 224 3.77 21.64 17.47
C THR A 224 3.44 21.89 15.99
N ASP A 225 3.22 23.14 15.63
CA ASP A 225 3.03 23.55 14.24
C ASP A 225 4.26 23.24 13.37
N ARG A 226 5.47 23.18 13.95
CA ARG A 226 6.69 22.81 13.23
C ARG A 226 6.59 21.40 12.68
N GLU A 227 6.24 20.42 13.52
CA GLU A 227 6.12 19.03 13.12
C GLU A 227 4.97 18.82 12.11
N ARG A 228 3.85 19.51 12.32
CA ARG A 228 2.72 19.50 11.37
C ARG A 228 3.09 20.08 10.02
N ASP A 229 3.82 21.16 9.99
CA ASP A 229 4.27 21.81 8.78
C ASP A 229 5.26 20.93 8.01
N PHE A 230 6.18 20.26 8.70
CA PHE A 230 7.09 19.30 8.08
C PHE A 230 6.35 18.06 7.56
N GLN A 231 5.38 17.53 8.30
CA GLN A 231 4.52 16.45 7.83
C GLN A 231 3.82 16.83 6.51
N ALA A 232 3.21 18.02 6.45
CA ALA A 232 2.54 18.49 5.23
C ALA A 232 3.51 18.62 4.05
N TYR A 233 4.74 19.10 4.30
CA TYR A 233 5.80 19.15 3.29
C TYR A 233 6.21 17.75 2.81
N ARG A 234 6.40 16.79 3.72
CA ARG A 234 6.76 15.42 3.35
C ARG A 234 5.62 14.66 2.67
N ARG A 235 4.37 14.95 3.00
CA ARG A 235 3.21 14.44 2.30
C ARG A 235 3.19 14.84 0.81
N GLY A 236 3.81 15.96 0.46
CA GLY A 236 4.04 16.32 -0.94
C GLY A 236 4.82 15.25 -1.71
N ARG A 237 5.84 14.62 -1.09
CA ARG A 237 6.59 13.50 -1.68
C ARG A 237 5.73 12.28 -1.92
N TYR A 238 4.82 11.99 -0.98
CA TYR A 238 3.85 10.90 -1.11
C TYR A 238 2.93 11.12 -2.32
N VAL A 239 2.41 12.34 -2.50
CA VAL A 239 1.57 12.72 -3.64
C VAL A 239 2.37 12.64 -4.95
N GLU A 240 3.59 13.17 -4.98
CA GLU A 240 4.47 13.08 -6.16
C GLU A 240 4.67 11.62 -6.60
N PHE A 241 4.93 10.71 -5.67
CA PHE A 241 5.07 9.30 -6.02
C PHE A 241 3.78 8.74 -6.61
N ASN A 242 2.66 8.90 -5.92
CA ASN A 242 1.39 8.30 -6.33
C ASN A 242 0.90 8.82 -7.68
N LEU A 243 1.07 10.11 -7.98
CA LEU A 243 0.58 10.69 -9.23
C LEU A 243 1.56 10.56 -10.41
N VAL A 244 2.87 10.41 -10.15
CA VAL A 244 3.89 10.40 -11.22
C VAL A 244 4.46 9.01 -11.46
N TRP A 245 4.63 8.19 -10.44
CA TRP A 245 5.40 6.94 -10.51
C TRP A 245 4.59 5.69 -10.21
N ASP A 246 3.47 5.80 -9.44
CA ASP A 246 2.71 4.61 -9.07
C ASP A 246 1.94 4.05 -10.27
N ARG A 247 2.38 2.87 -10.73
CA ARG A 247 1.76 2.18 -11.87
C ARG A 247 0.28 1.88 -11.66
N GLY A 248 -0.10 1.56 -10.42
CA GLY A 248 -1.48 1.25 -10.06
C GLY A 248 -2.39 2.47 -10.17
N THR A 249 -1.97 3.61 -9.63
CA THR A 249 -2.68 4.89 -9.73
C THR A 249 -2.80 5.34 -11.19
N LEU A 250 -1.69 5.35 -11.93
CA LEU A 250 -1.69 5.74 -13.34
C LEU A 250 -2.61 4.86 -14.19
N PHE A 251 -2.51 3.53 -14.04
CA PHE A 251 -3.38 2.59 -14.74
C PHE A 251 -4.85 2.81 -14.37
N GLY A 252 -5.17 2.94 -13.08
CA GLY A 252 -6.52 3.16 -12.61
C GLY A 252 -7.16 4.42 -13.20
N LEU A 253 -6.45 5.56 -13.18
CA LEU A 253 -6.94 6.82 -13.72
C LEU A 253 -7.09 6.78 -15.25
N GLN A 254 -6.13 6.15 -15.96
CA GLN A 254 -6.14 6.06 -17.42
C GLN A 254 -7.16 5.05 -17.97
N SER A 255 -7.53 4.03 -17.19
CA SER A 255 -8.50 3.01 -17.57
C SER A 255 -9.94 3.31 -17.15
N GLY A 256 -10.23 4.54 -16.69
CA GLY A 256 -11.56 4.93 -16.24
C GLY A 256 -11.97 4.32 -14.91
N GLY A 257 -11.00 4.00 -14.05
CA GLY A 257 -11.26 3.58 -12.68
C GLY A 257 -11.96 4.69 -11.86
N ARG A 258 -12.62 4.29 -10.75
CA ARG A 258 -13.31 5.25 -9.88
C ARG A 258 -12.30 6.21 -9.22
N THR A 259 -12.31 7.46 -9.67
CA THR A 259 -11.34 8.49 -9.27
C THR A 259 -11.31 8.69 -7.76
N GLU A 260 -12.47 8.79 -7.09
CA GLU A 260 -12.57 9.01 -5.65
C GLU A 260 -11.94 7.85 -4.86
N SER A 261 -12.15 6.61 -5.30
CA SER A 261 -11.56 5.41 -4.66
C SER A 261 -10.06 5.29 -4.90
N ILE A 262 -9.56 5.83 -6.00
CA ILE A 262 -8.12 5.88 -6.30
C ILE A 262 -7.46 6.99 -5.50
N LEU A 263 -8.01 8.22 -5.55
CA LEU A 263 -7.43 9.40 -4.92
C LEU A 263 -7.69 9.49 -3.40
N MET A 264 -8.49 8.58 -2.81
CA MET A 264 -8.59 8.46 -1.36
C MET A 264 -7.23 8.13 -0.71
N SER A 265 -6.29 7.59 -1.48
CA SER A 265 -4.92 7.30 -1.03
C SER A 265 -4.07 8.55 -0.76
N LEU A 266 -4.51 9.71 -1.23
CA LEU A 266 -3.77 10.95 -1.05
C LEU A 266 -4.06 11.59 0.31
N PRO A 267 -3.07 12.24 0.94
CA PRO A 267 -3.27 12.98 2.19
C PRO A 267 -4.16 14.22 1.95
N PRO A 268 -4.95 14.66 2.96
CA PRO A 268 -5.87 15.78 2.79
C PRO A 268 -5.18 17.14 2.69
N LEU A 269 -3.98 17.26 3.26
CA LEU A 269 -3.18 18.48 3.27
C LEU A 269 -1.73 18.17 2.92
N VAL A 270 -1.20 18.95 1.98
CA VAL A 270 0.20 18.89 1.51
C VAL A 270 0.78 20.27 1.34
N LYS A 271 2.11 20.37 1.38
CA LYS A 271 2.84 21.60 1.09
C LYS A 271 4.02 21.32 0.18
N TRP A 272 4.33 22.24 -0.69
CA TRP A 272 5.60 22.29 -1.42
C TRP A 272 6.34 23.57 -1.04
N ARG A 273 7.67 23.43 -0.90
CA ARG A 273 8.57 24.56 -0.65
C ARG A 273 9.68 24.53 -1.69
N TYR A 274 10.05 25.70 -2.18
CA TYR A 274 11.13 25.83 -3.12
C TYR A 274 12.48 25.65 -2.40
N ASP A 275 13.30 24.69 -2.85
CA ASP A 275 14.66 24.38 -2.37
C ASP A 275 14.81 24.33 -0.83
N TRP A 276 13.78 23.85 -0.14
CA TRP A 276 13.83 23.74 1.31
C TRP A 276 14.79 22.64 1.75
N LYS A 277 15.58 22.97 2.80
CA LYS A 277 16.49 22.02 3.45
C LYS A 277 16.26 22.01 4.97
N PRO A 278 16.44 20.85 5.61
CA PRO A 278 16.34 20.80 7.07
C PRO A 278 17.47 21.57 7.74
N GLU A 279 17.22 22.03 8.94
CA GLU A 279 18.26 22.62 9.79
C GLU A 279 19.27 21.53 10.19
N PRO A 280 20.60 21.80 10.13
CA PRO A 280 21.61 20.85 10.57
C PRO A 280 21.39 20.38 12.02
N GLY A 281 21.47 19.07 12.25
CA GLY A 281 21.25 18.44 13.57
C GLY A 281 19.80 18.31 13.99
N SER A 282 18.85 18.73 13.14
CA SER A 282 17.41 18.62 13.46
C SER A 282 16.87 17.20 13.27
N ALA A 283 15.71 16.91 13.88
CA ALA A 283 15.01 15.67 13.67
C ALA A 283 14.53 15.49 12.21
N GLU A 284 14.26 16.61 11.51
CA GLU A 284 13.95 16.64 10.10
C GLU A 284 15.15 16.20 9.25
N GLU A 285 16.38 16.66 9.58
CA GLU A 285 17.60 16.21 8.90
C GLU A 285 17.85 14.71 9.14
N LYS A 286 17.61 14.23 10.35
CA LYS A 286 17.76 12.83 10.71
C LYS A 286 16.89 11.92 9.81
N LEU A 287 15.69 12.37 9.43
CA LEU A 287 14.87 11.62 8.46
C LEU A 287 15.64 11.34 7.16
N TYR A 288 16.31 12.35 6.60
CA TYR A 288 17.03 12.22 5.31
C TYR A 288 18.33 11.44 5.45
N THR A 289 19.03 11.63 6.55
CA THR A 289 20.38 11.05 6.73
C THR A 289 20.35 9.59 7.18
N GLU A 290 19.32 9.17 7.92
CA GLU A 290 19.25 7.84 8.53
C GLU A 290 18.10 6.98 8.00
N PHE A 291 16.91 7.55 7.75
CA PHE A 291 15.70 6.79 7.45
C PHE A 291 15.38 6.71 5.96
N LEU A 292 15.63 7.74 5.18
CA LEU A 292 15.42 7.75 3.73
C LEU A 292 16.63 7.20 2.97
N LYS A 293 17.18 6.11 3.47
CA LYS A 293 18.23 5.32 2.83
C LYS A 293 17.87 3.85 2.93
N PRO A 294 17.96 3.09 1.82
CA PRO A 294 17.79 1.64 1.89
C PRO A 294 18.83 1.03 2.85
N ARG A 295 18.33 0.33 3.87
CA ARG A 295 19.18 -0.41 4.81
C ARG A 295 18.47 -1.66 5.30
N ASP A 296 19.22 -2.61 5.81
CA ASP A 296 18.65 -3.75 6.54
C ASP A 296 18.34 -3.32 7.97
N TRP A 297 17.04 -3.12 8.25
CA TRP A 297 16.54 -2.73 9.58
C TRP A 297 16.63 -3.86 10.61
N LEU A 298 16.93 -5.09 10.20
CA LEU A 298 16.97 -6.27 11.05
C LEU A 298 18.40 -6.76 11.30
N SER A 299 19.41 -6.16 10.67
CA SER A 299 20.80 -6.41 11.04
C SER A 299 21.06 -5.90 12.47
N GLU A 300 21.79 -6.67 13.24
CA GLU A 300 22.48 -6.17 14.44
C GLU A 300 23.68 -5.36 13.97
N ASP A 301 23.69 -4.06 14.25
CA ASP A 301 24.86 -3.21 14.02
C ASP A 301 26.00 -3.58 14.97
#